data_f8e42392d3e085a00f445aac425da27d
#
_entry.id   f8e42392d3e085a00f445aac425da27d
#
_cell.length_a   1.000
_cell.length_b   1.000
_cell.length_c   1.000
_cell.angle_alpha   90.00
_cell.angle_beta   90.00
_cell.angle_gamma   90.00
#
_symmetry.space_group_name_H-M   'P 1'
#
loop_
_entity.id
_entity.type
_entity.pdbx_description
1 polymer ?
#
loop_
_entity_poly.entity_id
_entity_poly.type
_entity_poly.pdbx_seq_one_letter_code
_entity_poly.pdbx_strand_id
1 'polypeptide(L)'
;MAGGDGTDMHGRPFSVETIEAVWKKARPISGIDPDDWRRDPCGVPIQRSKYGDISSKYGWQIDHIKPPAKGGTDDLSNLQPLQWGLNRHKGDDYPWQCPLAGEQDKPEIRLLFLSVKPPAWGKTGQRRIKR
;
A
#
# COMPACT_ATOMS: atom_id res chain seq x y z
N MET A 1 -11.61 1.18 15.01
CA MET A 1 -12.07 2.25 14.24
C MET A 1 -12.43 1.82 12.89
N ALA A 2 -13.60 2.13 12.52
CA ALA A 2 -14.08 1.77 11.22
C ALA A 2 -13.19 2.42 10.18
N GLY A 3 -12.86 1.67 9.14
CA GLY A 3 -12.06 2.20 8.06
C GLY A 3 -10.58 2.21 8.31
N GLY A 4 -10.15 1.87 9.52
CA GLY A 4 -8.74 1.78 9.77
C GLY A 4 -8.23 0.39 9.45
N ASP A 5 -6.95 0.26 9.24
CA ASP A 5 -6.30 -1.03 9.13
C ASP A 5 -6.87 -1.93 8.04
N GLY A 6 -7.32 -1.32 6.94
CA GLY A 6 -7.70 -2.12 5.79
C GLY A 6 -9.11 -2.69 5.83
N THR A 7 -9.98 -2.16 6.68
CA THR A 7 -11.37 -2.58 6.68
C THR A 7 -12.24 -1.55 5.96
N ASP A 8 -13.46 -1.97 5.58
CA ASP A 8 -14.39 -1.05 4.92
C ASP A 8 -14.95 -0.04 5.95
N MET A 9 -15.81 0.86 5.49
CA MET A 9 -16.31 1.92 6.35
C MET A 9 -17.17 1.42 7.50
N HIS A 10 -17.55 0.15 7.46
CA HIS A 10 -18.30 -0.48 8.54
C HIS A 10 -17.44 -1.44 9.36
N GLY A 11 -16.12 -1.40 9.17
CA GLY A 11 -15.21 -2.23 9.93
C GLY A 11 -15.14 -3.67 9.47
N ARG A 12 -15.62 -3.99 8.26
CA ARG A 12 -15.62 -5.35 7.74
C ARG A 12 -14.54 -5.54 6.70
N PRO A 13 -14.09 -6.77 6.49
CA PRO A 13 -13.10 -7.02 5.45
C PRO A 13 -13.62 -6.67 4.07
N PHE A 14 -12.73 -6.19 3.21
CA PHE A 14 -13.09 -5.96 1.81
C PHE A 14 -13.21 -7.30 1.08
N SER A 15 -14.02 -7.32 0.05
CA SER A 15 -14.17 -8.51 -0.77
C SER A 15 -12.92 -8.75 -1.62
N VAL A 16 -12.77 -9.98 -2.08
CA VAL A 16 -11.66 -10.32 -2.96
C VAL A 16 -11.70 -9.45 -4.22
N GLU A 17 -12.89 -9.21 -4.74
CA GLU A 17 -13.04 -8.38 -5.94
C GLU A 17 -12.53 -6.97 -5.70
N THR A 18 -12.84 -6.41 -4.54
CA THR A 18 -12.38 -5.07 -4.22
C THR A 18 -10.87 -5.05 -4.04
N ILE A 19 -10.34 -6.04 -3.34
CA ILE A 19 -8.89 -6.13 -3.13
C ILE A 19 -8.17 -6.17 -4.46
N GLU A 20 -8.66 -6.97 -5.42
CA GLU A 20 -8.04 -7.05 -6.72
C GLU A 20 -8.14 -5.74 -7.49
N ALA A 21 -9.29 -5.09 -7.42
CA ALA A 21 -9.47 -3.82 -8.11
C ALA A 21 -8.53 -2.77 -7.55
N VAL A 22 -8.35 -2.74 -6.24
CA VAL A 22 -7.45 -1.77 -5.61
C VAL A 22 -5.99 -2.11 -5.93
N TRP A 23 -5.63 -3.40 -5.93
CA TRP A 23 -4.28 -3.80 -6.31
C TRP A 23 -3.91 -3.24 -7.68
N LYS A 24 -4.84 -3.29 -8.62
CA LYS A 24 -4.57 -2.83 -9.98
C LYS A 24 -4.40 -1.33 -10.08
N LYS A 25 -4.72 -0.58 -9.04
CA LYS A 25 -4.46 0.86 -9.01
C LYS A 25 -3.00 1.16 -8.66
N ALA A 26 -2.29 0.18 -8.11
CA ALA A 26 -0.89 0.37 -7.81
C ALA A 26 -0.07 0.41 -9.10
N ARG A 27 1.08 1.06 -9.03
CA ARG A 27 1.88 1.29 -10.22
C ARG A 27 2.72 0.09 -10.56
N PRO A 28 2.65 -0.42 -11.78
CA PRO A 28 3.49 -1.55 -12.18
C PRO A 28 4.97 -1.17 -12.16
N ILE A 29 5.81 -2.19 -12.02
CA ILE A 29 7.26 -2.02 -12.04
C ILE A 29 7.77 -2.62 -13.34
N SER A 30 8.51 -1.84 -14.09
CA SER A 30 8.99 -2.27 -15.40
C SER A 30 9.78 -3.58 -15.29
N GLY A 31 9.43 -4.56 -16.11
CA GLY A 31 10.15 -5.83 -16.14
C GLY A 31 9.75 -6.81 -15.05
N ILE A 32 8.81 -6.45 -14.18
CA ILE A 32 8.40 -7.31 -13.09
C ILE A 32 6.94 -7.67 -13.27
N ASP A 33 6.57 -8.89 -12.91
CA ASP A 33 5.20 -9.36 -13.03
C ASP A 33 4.26 -8.49 -12.18
N PRO A 34 3.34 -7.75 -12.79
CA PRO A 34 2.47 -6.87 -12.03
C PRO A 34 1.43 -7.60 -11.20
N ASP A 35 1.27 -8.91 -11.40
CA ASP A 35 0.40 -9.69 -10.52
C ASP A 35 1.11 -10.06 -9.23
N ASP A 36 2.40 -9.78 -9.15
CA ASP A 36 3.19 -10.13 -7.96
C ASP A 36 3.67 -8.87 -7.24
N TRP A 37 4.20 -7.91 -7.98
CA TRP A 37 4.79 -6.70 -7.40
C TRP A 37 4.32 -5.44 -8.08
N ARG A 38 4.01 -4.43 -7.27
CA ARG A 38 3.72 -3.08 -7.76
C ARG A 38 4.24 -2.08 -6.74
N ARG A 39 4.14 -0.79 -7.07
CA ARG A 39 4.48 0.27 -6.11
C ARG A 39 3.21 0.97 -5.68
N ASP A 40 3.13 1.29 -4.40
CA ASP A 40 2.01 2.06 -3.90
C ASP A 40 2.12 3.53 -4.31
N PRO A 41 1.14 4.38 -3.99
CA PRO A 41 1.21 5.78 -4.40
C PRO A 41 2.43 6.53 -3.89
N CYS A 42 3.04 6.07 -2.82
CA CYS A 42 4.26 6.69 -2.30
C CYS A 42 5.53 6.11 -2.91
N GLY A 43 5.39 5.17 -3.84
CA GLY A 43 6.55 4.58 -4.51
C GLY A 43 7.14 3.39 -3.78
N VAL A 44 6.51 2.93 -2.73
CA VAL A 44 7.02 1.81 -1.94
C VAL A 44 6.60 0.50 -2.59
N PRO A 45 7.52 -0.46 -2.74
CA PRO A 45 7.14 -1.76 -3.31
C PRO A 45 6.23 -2.52 -2.36
N ILE A 46 5.18 -3.08 -2.93
CA ILE A 46 4.24 -3.91 -2.21
C ILE A 46 4.05 -5.20 -3.00
N GLN A 47 3.74 -6.28 -2.30
CA GLN A 47 3.57 -7.57 -2.94
C GLN A 47 2.14 -8.02 -2.83
N ARG A 48 1.58 -8.49 -3.93
CA ARG A 48 0.16 -8.85 -3.95
C ARG A 48 -0.21 -9.83 -2.85
N SER A 49 0.61 -10.84 -2.64
CA SER A 49 0.32 -11.89 -1.66
C SER A 49 0.44 -11.42 -0.21
N LYS A 50 0.95 -10.21 0.00
CA LYS A 50 1.15 -9.70 1.35
C LYS A 50 0.05 -8.74 1.79
N TYR A 51 -1.11 -8.81 1.14
CA TYR A 51 -2.23 -8.00 1.58
C TYR A 51 -2.55 -8.30 3.04
N GLY A 52 -2.61 -7.26 3.88
CA GLY A 52 -2.94 -7.41 5.29
C GLY A 52 -1.82 -7.91 6.17
N ASP A 53 -0.66 -8.20 5.63
CA ASP A 53 0.45 -8.79 6.41
C ASP A 53 1.34 -7.69 6.95
N ILE A 54 1.16 -7.36 8.23
CA ILE A 54 1.93 -6.30 8.86
C ILE A 54 3.27 -6.81 9.39
N SER A 55 3.57 -8.09 9.21
CA SER A 55 4.89 -8.61 9.55
C SER A 55 5.85 -8.53 8.38
N SER A 56 5.36 -8.17 7.21
CA SER A 56 6.19 -8.02 6.02
C SER A 56 6.32 -6.55 5.67
N LYS A 57 7.53 -6.10 5.35
CA LYS A 57 7.71 -4.72 4.92
C LYS A 57 7.07 -4.47 3.56
N TYR A 58 6.66 -5.50 2.85
CA TYR A 58 5.95 -5.38 1.58
C TYR A 58 4.45 -5.56 1.76
N GLY A 59 3.98 -5.65 3.00
CA GLY A 59 2.56 -5.76 3.28
C GLY A 59 1.83 -4.47 2.96
N TRP A 60 0.59 -4.60 2.57
CA TRP A 60 -0.20 -3.45 2.15
C TRP A 60 -1.65 -3.62 2.57
N GLN A 61 -2.35 -2.52 2.58
CA GLN A 61 -3.73 -2.49 2.99
C GLN A 61 -4.49 -1.55 2.06
N ILE A 62 -5.81 -1.73 2.01
CA ILE A 62 -6.65 -0.78 1.31
C ILE A 62 -6.86 0.41 2.24
N ASP A 63 -6.55 1.58 1.76
CA ASP A 63 -6.70 2.82 2.51
C ASP A 63 -7.79 3.66 1.89
N HIS A 64 -8.60 4.32 2.74
CA HIS A 64 -9.56 5.31 2.28
C HIS A 64 -8.81 6.62 2.10
N ILE A 65 -8.76 7.11 0.87
CA ILE A 65 -8.07 8.38 0.60
C ILE A 65 -8.68 9.45 1.50
N LYS A 66 -10.00 9.58 1.49
CA LYS A 66 -10.72 10.38 2.46
C LYS A 66 -11.28 9.42 3.50
N PRO A 67 -10.83 9.51 4.75
CA PRO A 67 -11.26 8.55 5.77
C PRO A 67 -12.74 8.60 6.05
N PRO A 68 -13.33 7.48 6.45
CA PRO A 68 -14.74 7.48 6.86
C PRO A 68 -15.02 8.49 7.94
N ALA A 69 -14.10 8.70 8.87
CA ALA A 69 -14.29 9.69 9.94
C ALA A 69 -14.47 11.09 9.39
N LYS A 70 -14.06 11.33 8.17
CA LYS A 70 -14.21 12.63 7.52
C LYS A 70 -15.19 12.58 6.35
N GLY A 71 -16.02 11.55 6.32
CA GLY A 71 -17.07 11.44 5.30
C GLY A 71 -16.69 10.61 4.08
N GLY A 72 -15.57 9.94 4.09
CA GLY A 72 -15.18 9.11 2.98
C GLY A 72 -16.01 7.85 2.88
N THR A 73 -16.12 7.31 1.67
CA THR A 73 -16.92 6.13 1.40
C THR A 73 -16.05 5.01 0.88
N ASP A 74 -16.70 3.87 0.62
CA ASP A 74 -16.04 2.69 0.05
C ASP A 74 -16.02 2.70 -1.46
N ASP A 75 -16.35 3.82 -2.09
CA ASP A 75 -16.26 3.91 -3.55
C ASP A 75 -14.83 3.62 -3.99
N LEU A 76 -14.69 2.86 -5.08
CA LEU A 76 -13.37 2.49 -5.55
C LEU A 76 -12.51 3.73 -5.80
N SER A 77 -13.12 4.84 -6.23
CA SER A 77 -12.37 6.07 -6.45
C SER A 77 -11.77 6.63 -5.17
N ASN A 78 -12.25 6.20 -4.01
CA ASN A 78 -11.76 6.65 -2.71
C ASN A 78 -10.84 5.63 -2.05
N LEU A 79 -10.48 4.55 -2.74
CA LEU A 79 -9.64 3.51 -2.17
C LEU A 79 -8.30 3.48 -2.89
N GLN A 80 -7.25 3.16 -2.13
CA GLN A 80 -5.92 3.07 -2.72
C GLN A 80 -5.13 2.00 -1.97
N PRO A 81 -4.16 1.37 -2.66
CA PRO A 81 -3.29 0.42 -1.98
C PRO A 81 -2.16 1.20 -1.32
N LEU A 82 -1.91 0.94 -0.05
CA LEU A 82 -0.88 1.68 0.67
C LEU A 82 -0.11 0.71 1.55
N GLN A 83 1.21 0.82 1.57
CA GLN A 83 2.04 0.00 2.43
C GLN A 83 1.54 0.18 3.88
N TRP A 84 1.50 -0.91 4.64
CA TRP A 84 0.79 -0.87 5.93
C TRP A 84 1.35 0.16 6.91
N GLY A 85 2.66 0.36 6.90
CA GLY A 85 3.25 1.34 7.81
C GLY A 85 2.90 2.76 7.42
N LEU A 86 2.85 3.03 6.11
CA LEU A 86 2.42 4.34 5.65
C LEU A 86 0.95 4.55 5.92
N ASN A 87 0.15 3.50 5.81
CA ASN A 87 -1.26 3.59 6.15
C ASN A 87 -1.43 3.96 7.63
N ARG A 88 -0.62 3.34 8.48
CA ARG A 88 -0.67 3.65 9.91
C ARG A 88 -0.24 5.09 10.16
N HIS A 89 0.79 5.55 9.47
CA HIS A 89 1.25 6.93 9.61
C HIS A 89 0.19 7.92 9.16
N LYS A 90 -0.52 7.59 8.08
CA LYS A 90 -1.56 8.48 7.57
C LYS A 90 -2.72 8.58 8.56
N GLY A 91 -3.15 7.47 9.13
CA GLY A 91 -4.30 7.48 10.02
C GLY A 91 -5.50 8.09 9.33
N ASP A 92 -6.16 9.01 10.01
CA ASP A 92 -7.34 9.69 9.48
C ASP A 92 -7.03 11.06 8.90
N ASP A 93 -5.76 11.33 8.59
CA ASP A 93 -5.40 12.62 8.01
C ASP A 93 -5.96 12.76 6.60
N TYR A 94 -6.48 13.94 6.30
CA TYR A 94 -6.99 14.23 4.97
C TYR A 94 -7.05 15.75 4.79
N PRO A 95 -6.43 16.28 3.77
CA PRO A 95 -5.57 15.55 2.82
C PRO A 95 -4.28 15.09 3.47
N TRP A 96 -3.64 14.10 2.86
CA TRP A 96 -2.41 13.55 3.36
C TRP A 96 -1.46 13.36 2.20
N GLN A 97 -0.20 13.63 2.42
CA GLN A 97 0.81 13.46 1.40
C GLN A 97 1.82 12.44 1.87
N CYS A 98 2.40 11.74 0.91
CA CYS A 98 3.46 10.81 1.20
C CYS A 98 4.60 11.56 1.90
N PRO A 99 5.26 10.92 2.87
CA PRO A 99 6.38 11.57 3.55
C PRO A 99 7.46 11.99 2.55
N LEU A 100 8.01 13.18 2.76
CA LEU A 100 9.06 13.69 1.92
C LEU A 100 10.40 13.14 2.37
N ALA A 101 11.41 13.28 1.50
CA ALA A 101 12.73 12.76 1.79
C ALA A 101 13.25 13.19 3.15
N GLY A 102 13.02 14.45 3.52
CA GLY A 102 13.49 14.93 4.81
C GLY A 102 12.80 14.30 6.00
N GLU A 103 11.62 13.78 5.79
CA GLU A 103 10.87 13.15 6.89
C GLU A 103 11.30 11.74 7.14
N GLN A 104 12.11 11.17 6.26
CA GLN A 104 12.61 9.82 6.45
C GLN A 104 13.55 9.73 7.65
N ASP A 105 13.99 10.87 8.16
CA ASP A 105 14.83 10.87 9.35
C ASP A 105 14.04 10.60 10.61
N LYS A 106 12.73 10.73 10.57
CA LYS A 106 11.92 10.41 11.73
C LYS A 106 11.92 8.90 11.93
N PRO A 107 12.06 8.44 13.17
CA PRO A 107 12.22 7.01 13.40
C PRO A 107 11.12 6.15 12.77
N GLU A 108 9.88 6.57 12.89
CA GLU A 108 8.79 5.76 12.37
C GLU A 108 8.77 5.73 10.85
N ILE A 109 9.26 6.79 10.19
CA ILE A 109 9.29 6.86 8.74
C ILE A 109 10.56 6.21 8.22
N ARG A 110 11.66 6.44 8.94
CA ARG A 110 12.93 5.91 8.52
C ARG A 110 12.91 4.40 8.36
N LEU A 111 12.27 3.71 9.29
CA LEU A 111 12.18 2.27 9.18
C LEU A 111 11.43 1.86 7.93
N LEU A 112 10.43 2.62 7.53
CA LEU A 112 9.66 2.29 6.35
C LEU A 112 10.49 2.44 5.08
N PHE A 113 11.23 3.54 4.95
CA PHE A 113 11.94 3.82 3.71
C PHE A 113 13.30 3.20 3.64
N LEU A 114 14.01 3.13 4.75
CA LEU A 114 15.34 2.52 4.73
C LEU A 114 15.28 1.01 4.79
N SER A 115 14.23 0.47 5.38
CA SER A 115 14.07 -0.95 5.49
C SER A 115 13.29 -1.55 4.34
N VAL A 116 12.42 -0.79 3.72
CA VAL A 116 11.59 -1.31 2.64
C VAL A 116 12.33 -1.09 1.35
N LYS A 117 13.11 -2.06 0.98
CA LYS A 117 13.83 -2.03 -0.26
C LYS A 117 13.19 -3.01 -1.19
N PRO A 118 13.31 -2.78 -2.50
CA PRO A 118 12.86 -3.80 -3.43
C PRO A 118 13.61 -5.09 -3.12
N PRO A 119 12.98 -6.21 -3.31
CA PRO A 119 13.73 -7.47 -3.18
C PRO A 119 14.85 -7.48 -4.19
N ALA A 120 15.80 -8.36 -3.97
CA ALA A 120 16.94 -8.44 -4.88
C ALA A 120 16.46 -9.08 -6.17
N TRP A 121 15.81 -8.30 -6.98
CA TRP A 121 15.40 -8.79 -8.29
C TRP A 121 16.61 -9.05 -9.14
N GLY A 122 17.53 -8.20 -9.03
CA GLY A 122 18.80 -8.35 -9.57
C GLY A 122 18.86 -8.84 -10.96
N LYS A 123 20.02 -9.16 -11.36
CA LYS A 123 20.22 -9.64 -12.63
C LYS A 123 19.76 -11.03 -12.77
N THR A 124 19.52 -11.69 -11.73
CA THR A 124 19.15 -13.04 -11.88
C THR A 124 17.78 -13.28 -11.43
N GLY A 125 17.50 -13.01 -10.26
CA GLY A 125 16.27 -13.42 -9.67
C GLY A 125 15.09 -12.66 -10.10
N GLN A 126 15.18 -11.96 -11.16
CA GLN A 126 14.08 -11.20 -11.48
C GLN A 126 12.87 -11.98 -11.75
N ARG A 127 11.80 -11.49 -11.27
CA ARG A 127 10.51 -12.08 -11.51
C ARG A 127 9.95 -11.44 -12.73
N ARG A 128 10.55 -11.78 -13.84
CA ARG A 128 10.15 -11.14 -15.04
C ARG A 128 8.85 -11.63 -15.55
N ILE A 129 8.16 -10.79 -16.28
CA ILE A 129 6.93 -11.16 -16.92
C ILE A 129 7.29 -12.09 -18.06
N LYS A 130 6.66 -13.24 -18.08
CA LYS A 130 6.91 -14.19 -19.14
C LYS A 130 6.04 -13.88 -20.31
N ARG A 131 6.53 -14.12 -21.45
CA ARG A 131 5.75 -13.86 -22.65
C ARG A 131 5.23 -15.08 -23.25
#